data_70aceaece49fb6b10eab839159ae9b9b
#
_entry.id   70aceaece49fb6b10eab839159ae9b9b
#
_cell.length_a   1.000
_cell.length_b   1.000
_cell.length_c   1.000
_cell.angle_alpha   90.00
_cell.angle_beta   90.00
_cell.angle_gamma   90.00
#
_symmetry.space_group_name_H-M   'P 1'
#
loop_
_entity.id
_entity.type
_entity.pdbx_description
1 polymer ?
#
loop_
_entity_poly.entity_id
_entity_poly.type
_entity_poly.pdbx_seq_one_letter_code
_entity_poly.pdbx_strand_id
1 'polypeptide(L)' 'VIALTRPNGHPVMLNCDLIESVERNGETIVTLTTGNAVLVRESMEEIERRVVAFKRRIYASAHSGE' A
#
# COMPACT_ATOMS: atom_id res chain seq x y z
N VAL A 1 -5.82 -0.38 -5.69
CA VAL A 1 -5.64 -0.86 -4.31
C VAL A 1 -4.51 -1.87 -4.23
N ILE A 2 -3.91 -1.96 -3.07
CA ILE A 2 -2.89 -2.97 -2.80
C ILE A 2 -3.35 -3.81 -1.61
N ALA A 3 -2.92 -5.08 -1.60
CA ALA A 3 -3.21 -5.98 -0.49
C ALA A 3 -2.01 -6.02 0.45
N LEU A 4 -2.25 -5.84 1.72
CA LEU A 4 -1.25 -5.96 2.77
C LEU A 4 -1.78 -6.90 3.84
N THR A 5 -0.94 -7.26 4.80
CA THR A 5 -1.29 -8.23 5.83
C THR A 5 -1.20 -7.58 7.20
N ARG A 6 -2.28 -7.64 7.96
CA ARG A 6 -2.28 -7.16 9.34
C ARG A 6 -1.44 -8.08 10.22
N PRO A 7 -0.97 -7.62 11.38
CA PRO A 7 -0.17 -8.47 12.28
C PRO A 7 -0.87 -9.76 12.68
N ASN A 8 -2.19 -9.77 12.73
CA ASN A 8 -2.96 -10.98 13.06
C ASN A 8 -3.10 -11.95 11.88
N GLY A 9 -2.51 -11.63 10.72
CA GLY A 9 -2.57 -12.48 9.53
C GLY A 9 -3.72 -12.19 8.60
N HIS A 10 -4.64 -11.32 8.98
CA HIS A 10 -5.77 -10.99 8.13
C HIS A 10 -5.36 -10.02 7.03
N PRO A 11 -5.83 -10.21 5.79
CA PRO A 11 -5.52 -9.29 4.72
C PRO A 11 -6.27 -7.98 4.88
N VAL A 12 -5.66 -6.90 4.38
CA VAL A 12 -6.29 -5.59 4.31
C VAL A 12 -5.99 -5.00 2.94
N MET A 13 -7.01 -4.46 2.29
CA MET A 13 -6.87 -3.82 0.99
C MET A 13 -6.86 -2.31 1.21
N LEU A 14 -5.84 -1.63 0.71
CA LEU A 14 -5.70 -0.19 0.88
C LEU A 14 -5.67 0.50 -0.47
N ASN A 15 -6.31 1.66 -0.53
CA ASN A 15 -6.23 2.53 -1.70
C ASN A 15 -4.93 3.31 -1.61
N CYS A 16 -4.03 3.10 -2.60
CA CYS A 16 -2.72 3.74 -2.62
C CYS A 16 -2.80 5.26 -2.56
N ASP A 17 -3.86 5.85 -3.14
CA ASP A 17 -4.01 7.29 -3.19
C ASP A 17 -4.34 7.90 -1.83
N LEU A 18 -4.74 7.08 -0.87
CA LEU A 18 -5.04 7.52 0.49
C LEU A 18 -3.86 7.34 1.44
N ILE A 19 -2.76 6.77 0.98
CA ILE A 19 -1.57 6.57 1.82
C ILE A 19 -0.81 7.89 1.89
N GLU A 20 -0.69 8.42 3.10
CA GLU A 20 0.07 9.63 3.34
C GLU A 20 1.53 9.31 3.62
N SER A 21 1.78 8.31 4.45
CA SER A 21 3.16 7.95 4.81
C SER A 21 3.23 6.48 5.20
N VAL A 22 4.42 5.93 5.06
CA VAL A 22 4.76 4.59 5.54
C VAL A 22 6.00 4.74 6.40
N GLU A 23 5.93 4.31 7.65
CA GLU A 23 7.02 4.43 8.59
C GLU A 23 7.29 3.10 9.25
N ARG A 24 8.49 2.95 9.76
CA ARG A 24 8.87 1.79 10.54
C ARG A 24 9.31 2.24 11.93
N ASN A 25 8.59 1.77 12.93
CA ASN A 25 8.95 1.99 14.32
C ASN A 25 8.68 0.69 15.06
N GLY A 26 9.64 -0.25 14.93
CA GLY A 26 9.41 -1.63 15.32
C GLY A 26 8.55 -2.35 14.31
N GLU A 27 7.35 -1.87 14.07
CA GLU A 27 6.43 -2.39 13.07
C GLU A 27 6.27 -1.39 11.93
N THR A 28 5.77 -1.88 10.78
CA THR A 28 5.48 -1.01 9.65
C THR A 28 4.11 -0.39 9.85
N ILE A 29 4.05 0.94 9.80
CA ILE A 29 2.84 1.71 10.05
C ILE A 29 2.50 2.48 8.78
N VAL A 30 1.30 2.23 8.24
CA VAL A 30 0.79 2.95 7.08
C VAL A 30 -0.22 3.97 7.58
N THR A 31 0.08 5.25 7.42
CA THR A 31 -0.82 6.34 7.81
C THR A 31 -1.59 6.80 6.60
N LEU A 32 -2.91 6.87 6.74
CA LEU A 32 -3.80 7.29 5.67
C LEU A 32 -4.12 8.77 5.81
N THR A 33 -4.52 9.39 4.70
CA THR A 33 -4.88 10.81 4.69
C THR A 33 -6.08 11.13 5.57
N THR A 34 -6.86 10.11 5.93
CA THR A 34 -7.97 10.26 6.88
C THR A 34 -7.51 10.40 8.32
N GLY A 35 -6.21 10.19 8.59
CA GLY A 35 -5.66 10.20 9.93
C GLY A 35 -5.57 8.82 10.57
N ASN A 36 -6.15 7.80 9.95
CA ASN A 36 -6.08 6.44 10.46
C ASN A 36 -4.71 5.82 10.19
N ALA A 37 -4.24 4.98 11.10
CA ALA A 37 -3.00 4.25 10.94
C ALA A 37 -3.29 2.75 10.91
N VAL A 38 -2.60 2.04 10.01
CA VAL A 38 -2.75 0.60 9.84
C VAL A 38 -1.39 -0.05 10.03
N LEU A 39 -1.32 -1.00 10.97
CA LEU A 39 -0.10 -1.79 11.15
C LEU A 39 -0.13 -2.96 10.17
N VAL A 40 1.00 -3.24 9.53
CA VAL A 40 1.10 -4.33 8.57
C VAL A 40 2.42 -5.08 8.74
N ARG A 41 2.45 -6.31 8.22
CA ARG A 41 3.64 -7.17 8.29
C ARG A 41 4.67 -6.85 7.21
N GLU A 42 4.22 -6.35 6.07
CA GLU A 42 5.10 -6.08 4.93
C GLU A 42 6.12 -5.00 5.28
N SER A 43 7.31 -5.11 4.71
CA SER A 43 8.33 -4.08 4.87
C SER A 43 7.97 -2.83 4.07
N MET A 44 8.60 -1.71 4.41
CA MET A 44 8.43 -0.48 3.64
C MET A 44 8.80 -0.71 2.17
N GLU A 45 9.88 -1.46 1.93
CA GLU A 45 10.36 -1.76 0.58
C GLU A 45 9.34 -2.60 -0.19
N GLU A 46 8.71 -3.55 0.48
CA GLU A 46 7.68 -4.37 -0.16
C GLU A 46 6.45 -3.55 -0.51
N ILE A 47 6.03 -2.66 0.39
CA ILE A 47 4.89 -1.77 0.14
C ILE A 47 5.18 -0.88 -1.06
N GLU A 48 6.38 -0.32 -1.12
CA GLU A 48 6.79 0.51 -2.26
C GLU A 48 6.69 -0.27 -3.58
N ARG A 49 7.20 -1.51 -3.58
CA ARG A 49 7.11 -2.36 -4.78
C ARG A 49 5.67 -2.60 -5.20
N ARG A 50 4.78 -2.87 -4.26
CA ARG A 50 3.37 -3.13 -4.56
C ARG A 50 2.67 -1.89 -5.10
N VAL A 51 2.96 -0.73 -4.53
CA VAL A 51 2.39 0.54 -5.01
C VAL A 51 2.86 0.82 -6.42
N VAL A 52 4.16 0.69 -6.68
CA VAL A 52 4.73 0.93 -8.00
C VAL A 52 4.14 -0.04 -9.02
N ALA A 53 4.07 -1.34 -8.67
CA ALA A 53 3.52 -2.34 -9.57
C ALA A 53 2.05 -2.07 -9.89
N PHE A 54 1.27 -1.65 -8.89
CA PHE A 54 -0.13 -1.32 -9.10
C PHE A 54 -0.28 -0.13 -10.05
N LYS A 55 0.48 0.93 -9.81
CA LYS A 55 0.41 2.14 -10.64
C LYS A 55 0.88 1.89 -12.06
N ARG A 56 1.89 1.03 -12.23
CA ARG A 56 2.35 0.64 -13.57
C ARG A 56 1.26 -0.10 -14.34
N ARG A 57 0.51 -0.98 -13.69
CA ARG A 57 -0.57 -1.70 -14.35
C ARG A 57 -1.69 -0.77 -14.77
N ILE A 58 -2.06 0.16 -13.92
CA ILE A 58 -3.09 1.14 -14.25
C ILE A 58 -2.64 2.01 -15.41
N TYR A 59 -1.41 2.51 -15.36
CA TYR A 59 -0.86 3.34 -16.43
C TYR A 59 -0.82 2.59 -17.75
N ALA A 60 -0.34 1.35 -17.73
CA ALA A 60 -0.29 0.53 -18.94
C ALA A 60 -1.67 0.26 -19.50
N SER A 61 -2.67 -0.01 -18.63
CA SER A 61 -4.05 -0.21 -19.07
C SER A 61 -4.63 1.04 -19.71
N ALA A 62 -4.34 2.20 -19.15
CA ALA A 62 -4.81 3.47 -19.70
C ALA A 62 -4.22 3.74 -21.07
N HIS A 63 -2.98 3.33 -21.31
CA HIS A 63 -2.31 3.51 -22.59
C HIS A 63 -2.66 2.42 -23.59
N SER A 64 -2.95 1.22 -23.13
CA SER A 64 -3.22 0.09 -24.03
C SER A 64 -4.52 0.24 -24.80
N GLY A 65 -5.39 1.15 -24.40
CA GLY A 65 -6.63 1.44 -25.11
C GLY A 65 -6.47 2.38 -26.30
N GLU A 66 -5.29 2.86 -26.49
CA GLU A 66 -4.98 3.75 -27.61
C GLU A 66 -4.57 2.91 -28.84
#